data_d423307bc470f3340c45a8fdb76eece5
#
_entry.id   d423307bc470f3340c45a8fdb76eece5
#
_cell.length_a   1.000
_cell.length_b   1.000
_cell.length_c   1.000
_cell.angle_alpha   90.00
_cell.angle_beta   90.00
_cell.angle_gamma   90.00
#
_symmetry.space_group_name_H-M   'P 1'
#
loop_
_entity.id
_entity.type
_entity.pdbx_description
1 polymer ?
#
loop_
_entity_poly.entity_id
_entity_poly.type
_entity_poly.pdbx_seq_one_letter_code
_entity_poly.pdbx_strand_id
1 'polypeptide(L)'
;MKIETQPRDDHQVTLIVELEPEQMEGAKHRAARRISERKSIPGFRPGKAPYDVVLRSFGEAVIVEDAVDLLLDEVYPKALEEAKLEPGASGSLEKMENLDKEPKFTFTVPLAPSVNLGDYRSIRLPYDWQEPGDDKVDESIEELRQMYAKTETVERPIQKGDFVMIDLKGVKATAAEGEAPLMDRPGLPIFIRTDEKAEEFPFPGFSNKLVGLGVNESKSFSHKYKKDAKDESLQGQTIHFDVTVKMVRGSILPELNDEFAKQAGPFENLQALRDAVKANLATQSKAQYDDEYFAKLMEKIKETAVIKYPPQVVDHEVEHVMEDLKSRLAGQNLDMAAYLKTREMDEEKFVAEEARPIAVKRLERSLVMDEIAKAEKIQVSEEILQSSFEQTWNEYQGDADFQKMARGKSQPPKQLLNAVAMESANRAYVQQTLNRLKDIAIGQAPELASEALPGEETEKAVQDIATEQISEAASGTLSAGDGEADEIVEKESASTSASSEEENR
;
A
#
# COMPACT_ATOMS: atom_id res chain seq x y z
N MET A 1 20.77 -44.02 -0.84
CA MET A 1 20.03 -43.01 -0.05
C MET A 1 18.68 -43.60 0.30
N LYS A 2 18.28 -43.57 1.58
CA LYS A 2 16.95 -44.02 2.02
C LYS A 2 16.18 -42.83 2.52
N ILE A 3 14.94 -42.70 2.05
CA ILE A 3 14.08 -41.53 2.35
C ILE A 3 12.85 -42.00 3.06
N GLU A 4 12.49 -41.29 4.14
CA GLU A 4 11.24 -41.46 4.87
C GLU A 4 10.55 -40.11 5.02
N THR A 5 9.24 -40.06 4.79
CA THR A 5 8.43 -38.87 4.90
C THR A 5 7.38 -39.03 5.99
N GLN A 6 7.25 -38.05 6.87
CA GLN A 6 6.25 -38.03 7.95
C GLN A 6 5.43 -36.71 7.85
N PRO A 7 4.14 -36.80 7.47
CA PRO A 7 3.28 -35.62 7.42
C PRO A 7 3.12 -34.95 8.79
N ARG A 8 3.03 -33.61 8.78
CA ARG A 8 2.72 -32.78 9.95
C ARG A 8 1.37 -32.08 9.78
N ASP A 9 0.74 -31.69 10.86
CA ASP A 9 -0.59 -31.04 10.82
C ASP A 9 -0.57 -29.62 10.25
N ASP A 10 0.59 -28.97 10.25
CA ASP A 10 0.81 -27.59 9.84
C ASP A 10 1.19 -27.43 8.33
N HIS A 11 0.76 -28.37 7.50
CA HIS A 11 1.07 -28.43 6.05
C HIS A 11 2.57 -28.48 5.76
N GLN A 12 3.30 -29.18 6.61
CA GLN A 12 4.71 -29.49 6.48
C GLN A 12 4.92 -30.99 6.43
N VAL A 13 6.11 -31.39 6.00
CA VAL A 13 6.56 -32.79 6.01
C VAL A 13 7.91 -32.86 6.66
N THR A 14 8.07 -33.78 7.63
CA THR A 14 9.39 -34.14 8.09
C THR A 14 9.98 -35.12 7.09
N LEU A 15 11.08 -34.73 6.45
CA LEU A 15 11.82 -35.50 5.48
C LEU A 15 13.09 -36.03 6.15
N ILE A 16 13.18 -37.33 6.29
CA ILE A 16 14.32 -38.00 6.89
C ILE A 16 15.12 -38.67 5.78
N VAL A 17 16.39 -38.31 5.69
CA VAL A 17 17.30 -38.84 4.68
C VAL A 17 18.46 -39.54 5.37
N GLU A 18 18.58 -40.84 5.12
CA GLU A 18 19.70 -41.67 5.58
C GLU A 18 20.67 -41.90 4.42
N LEU A 19 21.93 -41.55 4.63
CA LEU A 19 22.99 -41.69 3.64
C LEU A 19 23.90 -42.85 3.95
N GLU A 20 24.51 -43.39 2.92
CA GLU A 20 25.55 -44.40 3.07
C GLU A 20 26.87 -43.78 3.56
N PRO A 21 27.66 -44.47 4.39
CA PRO A 21 28.93 -43.96 4.92
C PRO A 21 29.88 -43.45 3.81
N GLU A 22 29.88 -44.10 2.67
CA GLU A 22 30.71 -43.74 1.51
C GLU A 22 30.41 -42.35 0.96
N GLN A 23 29.15 -41.90 1.05
CA GLN A 23 28.75 -40.56 0.59
C GLN A 23 29.34 -39.49 1.50
N MET A 24 29.37 -39.70 2.80
CA MET A 24 30.01 -38.79 3.76
C MET A 24 31.51 -38.74 3.60
N GLU A 25 32.17 -39.91 3.42
CA GLU A 25 33.61 -39.94 3.15
C GLU A 25 33.94 -39.20 1.86
N GLY A 26 33.17 -39.40 0.80
CA GLY A 26 33.33 -38.69 -0.47
C GLY A 26 33.16 -37.17 -0.31
N ALA A 27 32.19 -36.74 0.52
CA ALA A 27 31.97 -35.32 0.83
C ALA A 27 33.13 -34.73 1.68
N LYS A 28 33.64 -35.46 2.68
CA LYS A 28 34.82 -35.03 3.46
C LYS A 28 36.05 -34.78 2.56
N HIS A 29 36.28 -35.64 1.58
CA HIS A 29 37.35 -35.43 0.62
C HIS A 29 37.14 -34.20 -0.28
N ARG A 30 35.92 -33.95 -0.73
CA ARG A 30 35.56 -32.73 -1.51
C ARG A 30 35.69 -31.47 -0.66
N ALA A 31 35.20 -31.51 0.58
CA ALA A 31 35.30 -30.42 1.54
C ALA A 31 36.77 -30.05 1.83
N ALA A 32 37.63 -31.05 2.09
CA ALA A 32 39.07 -30.83 2.29
C ALA A 32 39.69 -30.13 1.08
N ARG A 33 39.32 -30.53 -0.14
CA ARG A 33 39.79 -29.87 -1.35
C ARG A 33 39.29 -28.42 -1.43
N ARG A 34 38.00 -28.14 -1.18
CA ARG A 34 37.40 -26.81 -1.14
C ARG A 34 38.08 -25.91 -0.10
N ILE A 35 38.35 -26.43 1.10
CA ILE A 35 39.09 -25.72 2.15
C ILE A 35 40.49 -25.35 1.67
N SER A 36 41.22 -26.33 1.02
CA SER A 36 42.56 -26.08 0.51
C SER A 36 42.63 -25.12 -0.68
N GLU A 37 41.51 -24.90 -1.38
CA GLU A 37 41.37 -23.86 -2.41
C GLU A 37 41.17 -22.47 -1.81
N ARG A 38 40.40 -22.38 -0.74
CA ARG A 38 40.07 -21.11 -0.07
C ARG A 38 41.13 -20.65 0.94
N LYS A 39 41.78 -21.58 1.64
CA LYS A 39 42.78 -21.32 2.68
C LYS A 39 44.16 -21.77 2.24
N SER A 40 45.16 -20.91 2.31
CA SER A 40 46.53 -21.23 1.95
C SER A 40 47.14 -22.21 2.96
N ILE A 41 47.69 -23.31 2.45
CA ILE A 41 48.42 -24.32 3.24
C ILE A 41 49.88 -24.23 2.86
N PRO A 42 50.82 -24.00 3.81
CA PRO A 42 52.25 -23.89 3.53
C PRO A 42 52.75 -25.15 2.82
N GLY A 43 53.48 -24.97 1.69
CA GLY A 43 54.08 -26.07 0.92
C GLY A 43 53.14 -26.66 -0.16
N PHE A 44 51.90 -26.24 -0.29
CA PHE A 44 50.96 -26.74 -1.31
C PHE A 44 50.32 -25.63 -2.14
N ARG A 45 50.13 -25.91 -3.42
CA ARG A 45 49.31 -25.02 -4.28
C ARG A 45 47.83 -25.14 -3.88
N PRO A 46 47.04 -24.03 -3.93
CA PRO A 46 45.61 -24.05 -3.64
C PRO A 46 44.88 -25.22 -4.32
N GLY A 47 44.09 -25.98 -3.56
CA GLY A 47 43.34 -27.16 -4.03
C GLY A 47 44.15 -28.44 -4.27
N LYS A 48 45.45 -28.47 -3.95
CA LYS A 48 46.35 -29.61 -4.17
C LYS A 48 46.91 -30.25 -2.90
N ALA A 49 46.52 -29.78 -1.75
CA ALA A 49 46.92 -30.38 -0.48
C ALA A 49 46.19 -31.75 -0.29
N PRO A 50 46.93 -32.83 0.10
CA PRO A 50 46.28 -34.10 0.45
C PRO A 50 45.36 -33.99 1.65
N TYR A 51 44.35 -34.87 1.73
CA TYR A 51 43.34 -34.88 2.81
C TYR A 51 43.97 -34.85 4.21
N ASP A 52 44.96 -35.70 4.47
CA ASP A 52 45.64 -35.79 5.77
C ASP A 52 46.34 -34.48 6.19
N VAL A 53 46.81 -33.74 5.22
CA VAL A 53 47.46 -32.43 5.49
C VAL A 53 46.41 -31.38 5.86
N VAL A 54 45.28 -31.36 5.15
CA VAL A 54 44.14 -30.47 5.45
C VAL A 54 43.58 -30.82 6.83
N LEU A 55 43.40 -32.10 7.12
CA LEU A 55 42.94 -32.62 8.40
C LEU A 55 43.82 -32.18 9.58
N ARG A 56 45.15 -32.28 9.44
CA ARG A 56 46.10 -31.83 10.46
C ARG A 56 46.11 -30.29 10.62
N SER A 57 45.88 -29.55 9.56
CA SER A 57 45.96 -28.09 9.54
C SER A 57 44.72 -27.42 10.09
N PHE A 58 43.55 -27.96 9.83
CA PHE A 58 42.25 -27.34 10.17
C PHE A 58 41.38 -28.15 11.13
N GLY A 59 41.73 -29.43 11.34
CA GLY A 59 40.93 -30.32 12.19
C GLY A 59 39.76 -31.00 11.47
N GLU A 60 39.30 -32.09 12.06
CA GLU A 60 38.20 -32.88 11.51
C GLU A 60 36.86 -32.12 11.53
N ALA A 61 36.60 -31.36 12.58
CA ALA A 61 35.33 -30.61 12.75
C ALA A 61 35.05 -29.65 11.60
N VAL A 62 36.08 -28.93 11.14
CA VAL A 62 35.95 -27.96 10.02
C VAL A 62 35.70 -28.69 8.69
N ILE A 63 36.31 -29.89 8.50
CA ILE A 63 36.08 -30.68 7.30
C ILE A 63 34.67 -31.27 7.30
N VAL A 64 34.20 -31.74 8.47
CA VAL A 64 32.84 -32.30 8.60
C VAL A 64 31.81 -31.24 8.36
N GLU A 65 31.98 -30.05 8.94
CA GLU A 65 31.06 -28.89 8.73
C GLU A 65 30.94 -28.57 7.24
N ASP A 66 32.07 -28.39 6.55
CA ASP A 66 32.12 -28.08 5.11
C ASP A 66 31.60 -29.25 4.24
N ALA A 67 31.76 -30.51 4.70
CA ALA A 67 31.24 -31.69 4.05
C ALA A 67 29.71 -31.82 4.18
N VAL A 68 29.18 -31.48 5.36
CA VAL A 68 27.73 -31.40 5.62
C VAL A 68 27.09 -30.37 4.69
N ASP A 69 27.64 -29.17 4.57
CA ASP A 69 27.13 -28.15 3.67
C ASP A 69 27.06 -28.64 2.23
N LEU A 70 28.13 -29.26 1.75
CA LEU A 70 28.17 -29.85 0.40
C LEU A 70 27.13 -30.98 0.20
N LEU A 71 26.92 -31.78 1.24
CA LEU A 71 25.91 -32.85 1.19
C LEU A 71 24.50 -32.30 1.19
N LEU A 72 24.23 -31.27 1.99
CA LEU A 72 22.92 -30.63 2.05
C LEU A 72 22.52 -30.07 0.68
N ASP A 73 23.44 -29.35 0.03
CA ASP A 73 23.23 -28.79 -1.31
C ASP A 73 22.93 -29.86 -2.38
N GLU A 74 23.52 -31.05 -2.24
CA GLU A 74 23.35 -32.15 -3.20
C GLU A 74 22.18 -33.07 -2.89
N VAL A 75 21.95 -33.34 -1.60
CA VAL A 75 21.03 -34.38 -1.12
C VAL A 75 19.62 -33.84 -1.02
N TYR A 76 19.45 -32.60 -0.52
CA TYR A 76 18.13 -32.02 -0.29
C TYR A 76 17.28 -31.95 -1.57
N PRO A 77 17.77 -31.40 -2.72
CA PRO A 77 16.97 -31.36 -3.95
C PRO A 77 16.62 -32.76 -4.47
N LYS A 78 17.57 -33.71 -4.41
CA LYS A 78 17.32 -35.10 -4.84
C LYS A 78 16.29 -35.80 -3.94
N ALA A 79 16.35 -35.54 -2.65
CA ALA A 79 15.40 -36.12 -1.71
C ALA A 79 13.97 -35.58 -1.91
N LEU A 80 13.82 -34.29 -2.25
CA LEU A 80 12.54 -33.71 -2.62
C LEU A 80 11.96 -34.33 -3.89
N GLU A 81 12.80 -34.48 -4.93
CA GLU A 81 12.41 -35.10 -6.20
C GLU A 81 11.99 -36.56 -6.03
N GLU A 82 12.79 -37.37 -5.28
CA GLU A 82 12.50 -38.79 -5.02
C GLU A 82 11.26 -38.96 -4.15
N ALA A 83 11.06 -38.07 -3.17
CA ALA A 83 9.87 -38.05 -2.33
C ALA A 83 8.64 -37.42 -3.04
N LYS A 84 8.80 -36.84 -4.23
CA LYS A 84 7.76 -36.10 -4.98
C LYS A 84 7.09 -35.01 -4.15
N LEU A 85 7.90 -34.27 -3.40
CA LEU A 85 7.44 -33.16 -2.58
C LEU A 85 7.67 -31.85 -3.34
N GLU A 86 6.63 -31.01 -3.40
CA GLU A 86 6.69 -29.65 -3.93
C GLU A 86 6.79 -28.66 -2.76
N PRO A 87 7.99 -28.09 -2.52
CA PRO A 87 8.15 -27.15 -1.42
C PRO A 87 7.53 -25.78 -1.78
N GLY A 88 6.77 -25.21 -0.85
CA GLY A 88 6.22 -23.86 -0.96
C GLY A 88 7.15 -22.77 -0.40
N ALA A 89 8.17 -23.18 0.36
CA ALA A 89 9.22 -22.32 0.89
C ALA A 89 10.48 -23.14 1.15
N SER A 90 11.58 -22.45 1.49
CA SER A 90 12.83 -23.14 1.84
C SER A 90 12.66 -24.04 3.06
N GLY A 91 13.07 -25.29 2.93
CA GLY A 91 13.08 -26.23 4.06
C GLY A 91 14.17 -25.91 5.05
N SER A 92 13.99 -26.34 6.28
CA SER A 92 14.98 -26.22 7.36
C SER A 92 15.53 -27.55 7.79
N LEU A 93 16.83 -27.60 8.11
CA LEU A 93 17.47 -28.75 8.70
C LEU A 93 17.21 -28.72 10.21
N GLU A 94 16.47 -29.70 10.73
CA GLU A 94 16.19 -29.79 12.17
C GLU A 94 17.24 -30.57 12.95
N LYS A 95 17.71 -31.69 12.37
CA LYS A 95 18.64 -32.59 13.05
C LYS A 95 19.67 -33.21 12.09
N MET A 96 20.85 -33.41 12.63
CA MET A 96 21.91 -34.23 12.05
C MET A 96 22.35 -35.28 13.06
N GLU A 97 22.32 -36.53 12.67
CA GLU A 97 22.67 -37.63 13.55
C GLU A 97 23.63 -38.60 12.85
N ASN A 98 24.48 -39.29 13.61
CA ASN A 98 25.35 -40.38 13.15
C ASN A 98 26.30 -40.03 12.01
N LEU A 99 26.82 -38.80 11.94
CA LEU A 99 27.66 -38.30 10.84
C LEU A 99 28.89 -39.19 10.52
N ASP A 100 29.37 -40.02 11.46
CA ASP A 100 30.54 -40.89 11.31
C ASP A 100 30.23 -42.29 10.73
N LYS A 101 28.95 -42.72 10.83
CA LYS A 101 28.59 -44.07 10.41
C LYS A 101 27.52 -44.10 9.31
N GLU A 102 26.33 -43.72 9.68
CA GLU A 102 25.16 -43.65 8.78
C GLU A 102 24.56 -42.24 8.94
N PRO A 103 25.04 -41.25 8.17
CA PRO A 103 24.58 -39.90 8.30
C PRO A 103 23.08 -39.80 8.07
N LYS A 104 22.39 -39.20 9.04
CA LYS A 104 20.96 -39.04 9.01
C LYS A 104 20.61 -37.56 9.14
N PHE A 105 19.94 -37.04 8.14
CA PHE A 105 19.47 -35.66 8.08
C PHE A 105 17.95 -35.62 8.22
N THR A 106 17.46 -34.77 9.10
CA THR A 106 16.03 -34.56 9.29
C THR A 106 15.71 -33.14 8.87
N PHE A 107 14.90 -33.00 7.83
CA PHE A 107 14.45 -31.71 7.33
C PHE A 107 12.98 -31.49 7.64
N THR A 108 12.60 -30.25 7.90
CA THR A 108 11.22 -29.82 7.83
C THR A 108 11.01 -29.13 6.49
N VAL A 109 10.15 -29.71 5.66
CA VAL A 109 9.81 -29.24 4.33
C VAL A 109 8.42 -28.62 4.37
N PRO A 110 8.30 -27.28 4.22
CA PRO A 110 7.01 -26.63 4.04
C PRO A 110 6.47 -26.98 2.64
N LEU A 111 5.25 -27.52 2.58
CA LEU A 111 4.61 -27.87 1.31
C LEU A 111 4.05 -26.64 0.60
N ALA A 112 3.94 -26.71 -0.72
CA ALA A 112 3.25 -25.69 -1.50
C ALA A 112 1.80 -25.55 -1.00
N PRO A 113 1.28 -24.30 -0.91
CA PRO A 113 -0.11 -24.09 -0.53
C PRO A 113 -1.07 -24.86 -1.44
N SER A 114 -2.12 -25.40 -0.86
CA SER A 114 -3.16 -26.11 -1.62
C SER A 114 -4.55 -25.59 -1.25
N VAL A 115 -5.37 -25.37 -2.28
CA VAL A 115 -6.73 -24.86 -2.13
C VAL A 115 -7.71 -25.85 -2.78
N ASN A 116 -8.74 -26.20 -2.02
CA ASN A 116 -9.90 -26.86 -2.58
C ASN A 116 -11.09 -25.91 -2.46
N LEU A 117 -11.57 -25.38 -3.58
CA LEU A 117 -12.60 -24.34 -3.64
C LEU A 117 -14.00 -24.84 -3.24
N GLY A 118 -14.21 -26.17 -3.14
CA GLY A 118 -15.54 -26.72 -2.95
C GLY A 118 -16.49 -26.37 -4.11
N ASP A 119 -17.76 -26.17 -3.81
CA ASP A 119 -18.78 -25.82 -4.82
C ASP A 119 -18.97 -24.30 -4.95
N TYR A 120 -17.90 -23.57 -5.29
CA TYR A 120 -17.94 -22.12 -5.46
C TYR A 120 -18.86 -21.67 -6.60
N ARG A 121 -19.10 -22.51 -7.59
CA ARG A 121 -19.99 -22.18 -8.73
C ARG A 121 -21.46 -22.14 -8.36
N SER A 122 -21.87 -22.75 -7.23
CA SER A 122 -23.25 -22.67 -6.72
C SER A 122 -23.53 -21.38 -5.95
N ILE A 123 -22.51 -20.65 -5.55
CA ILE A 123 -22.64 -19.40 -4.79
C ILE A 123 -23.39 -18.37 -5.64
N ARG A 124 -24.42 -17.76 -5.05
CA ARG A 124 -25.20 -16.69 -5.70
C ARG A 124 -25.14 -15.43 -4.83
N LEU A 125 -24.78 -14.33 -5.50
CA LEU A 125 -24.76 -12.98 -4.92
C LEU A 125 -25.18 -12.00 -6.00
N PRO A 126 -26.35 -11.33 -5.86
CA PRO A 126 -26.79 -10.36 -6.85
C PRO A 126 -25.84 -9.16 -6.87
N TYR A 127 -25.61 -8.64 -8.06
CA TYR A 127 -24.85 -7.41 -8.28
C TYR A 127 -25.86 -6.30 -8.62
N ASP A 128 -26.03 -5.33 -7.69
CA ASP A 128 -27.06 -4.29 -7.78
C ASP A 128 -26.42 -2.91 -7.53
N TRP A 129 -25.37 -2.59 -8.28
CA TRP A 129 -24.78 -1.26 -8.24
C TRP A 129 -25.68 -0.27 -8.96
N GLN A 130 -25.89 0.90 -8.36
CA GLN A 130 -26.65 2.00 -8.94
C GLN A 130 -25.75 3.23 -9.07
N GLU A 131 -25.86 3.88 -10.23
CA GLU A 131 -25.16 5.13 -10.49
C GLU A 131 -25.62 6.22 -9.50
N PRO A 132 -24.69 7.02 -8.94
CA PRO A 132 -25.03 8.14 -8.07
C PRO A 132 -26.01 9.12 -8.76
N GLY A 133 -27.07 9.50 -8.04
CA GLY A 133 -28.04 10.48 -8.52
C GLY A 133 -27.48 11.90 -8.65
N ASP A 134 -28.22 12.76 -9.32
CA ASP A 134 -27.84 14.17 -9.52
C ASP A 134 -27.73 14.93 -8.20
N ASP A 135 -28.45 14.50 -7.16
CA ASP A 135 -28.34 15.05 -5.80
C ASP A 135 -26.90 15.00 -5.26
N LYS A 136 -26.20 13.87 -5.44
CA LYS A 136 -24.81 13.71 -5.03
C LYS A 136 -23.84 14.53 -5.88
N VAL A 137 -24.18 14.73 -7.15
CA VAL A 137 -23.41 15.62 -8.03
C VAL A 137 -23.51 17.07 -7.54
N ASP A 138 -24.73 17.50 -7.19
CA ASP A 138 -24.97 18.86 -6.65
C ASP A 138 -24.26 19.05 -5.31
N GLU A 139 -24.29 18.06 -4.42
CA GLU A 139 -23.57 18.06 -3.15
C GLU A 139 -22.05 18.21 -3.36
N SER A 140 -21.47 17.40 -4.26
CA SER A 140 -20.02 17.47 -4.57
C SER A 140 -19.61 18.80 -5.22
N ILE A 141 -20.46 19.38 -6.06
CA ILE A 141 -20.23 20.70 -6.65
C ILE A 141 -20.30 21.79 -5.55
N GLU A 142 -21.21 21.67 -4.59
CA GLU A 142 -21.30 22.61 -3.50
C GLU A 142 -20.09 22.48 -2.55
N GLU A 143 -19.59 21.25 -2.28
CA GLU A 143 -18.34 21.05 -1.54
C GLU A 143 -17.16 21.68 -2.29
N LEU A 144 -17.06 21.47 -3.61
CA LEU A 144 -16.04 22.09 -4.44
C LEU A 144 -16.16 23.62 -4.37
N ARG A 145 -17.35 24.18 -4.46
CA ARG A 145 -17.64 25.60 -4.31
C ARG A 145 -17.17 26.16 -2.97
N GLN A 146 -17.35 25.41 -1.88
CA GLN A 146 -16.87 25.78 -0.55
C GLN A 146 -15.35 25.82 -0.47
N MET A 147 -14.65 24.92 -1.16
CA MET A 147 -13.18 24.94 -1.22
C MET A 147 -12.63 26.19 -1.92
N TYR A 148 -13.37 26.73 -2.89
CA TYR A 148 -13.01 27.97 -3.61
C TYR A 148 -13.59 29.24 -2.98
N ALA A 149 -14.22 29.15 -1.80
CA ALA A 149 -14.77 30.29 -1.09
C ALA A 149 -13.68 31.31 -0.72
N LYS A 150 -13.91 32.58 -1.03
CA LYS A 150 -13.05 33.67 -0.62
C LYS A 150 -13.49 34.19 0.73
N THR A 151 -12.53 34.42 1.63
CA THR A 151 -12.81 34.98 2.94
C THR A 151 -12.60 36.50 2.93
N GLU A 152 -13.65 37.29 3.08
CA GLU A 152 -13.56 38.74 3.10
C GLU A 152 -14.12 39.28 4.44
N THR A 153 -13.63 40.45 4.87
CA THR A 153 -14.20 41.14 6.02
C THR A 153 -15.56 41.71 5.67
N VAL A 154 -16.58 41.34 6.45
CA VAL A 154 -17.96 41.75 6.19
C VAL A 154 -18.54 42.49 7.40
N GLU A 155 -19.40 43.48 7.14
CA GLU A 155 -20.11 44.29 8.19
C GLU A 155 -21.55 43.79 8.46
N ARG A 156 -21.81 42.50 8.15
CA ARG A 156 -23.11 41.86 8.42
C ARG A 156 -23.08 41.04 9.71
N PRO A 157 -24.25 40.71 10.28
CA PRO A 157 -24.32 39.77 11.38
C PRO A 157 -23.69 38.41 11.03
N ILE A 158 -23.10 37.78 12.04
CA ILE A 158 -22.43 36.47 11.95
C ILE A 158 -23.40 35.40 11.45
N GLN A 159 -22.97 34.65 10.46
CA GLN A 159 -23.67 33.50 9.91
C GLN A 159 -22.85 32.22 10.07
N LYS A 160 -23.50 31.06 9.92
CA LYS A 160 -22.79 29.77 9.88
C LYS A 160 -21.83 29.76 8.70
N GLY A 161 -20.61 29.24 8.91
CA GLY A 161 -19.54 29.25 7.94
C GLY A 161 -18.59 30.45 7.98
N ASP A 162 -18.87 31.44 8.81
CA ASP A 162 -18.02 32.62 8.99
C ASP A 162 -16.83 32.35 9.93
N PHE A 163 -15.73 33.05 9.68
CA PHE A 163 -14.63 33.17 10.65
C PHE A 163 -14.79 34.49 11.40
N VAL A 164 -14.78 34.44 12.73
CA VAL A 164 -14.93 35.62 13.57
C VAL A 164 -13.75 35.77 14.52
N MET A 165 -13.32 37.00 14.72
CA MET A 165 -12.40 37.36 15.80
C MET A 165 -13.16 37.93 16.94
N ILE A 166 -13.01 37.36 18.13
CA ILE A 166 -13.72 37.77 19.35
C ILE A 166 -12.75 38.04 20.48
N ASP A 167 -13.14 38.92 21.37
CA ASP A 167 -12.57 38.99 22.71
C ASP A 167 -13.46 38.15 23.63
N LEU A 168 -12.85 37.17 24.29
CA LEU A 168 -13.54 36.24 25.19
C LEU A 168 -13.03 36.44 26.62
N LYS A 169 -13.94 36.76 27.53
CA LYS A 169 -13.66 36.76 28.97
C LYS A 169 -14.57 35.74 29.66
N GLY A 170 -13.98 34.92 30.53
CA GLY A 170 -14.72 33.94 31.32
C GLY A 170 -14.45 34.11 32.82
N VAL A 171 -15.48 34.32 33.60
CA VAL A 171 -15.41 34.51 35.04
C VAL A 171 -16.27 33.44 35.74
N LYS A 172 -15.76 32.89 36.86
CA LYS A 172 -16.56 31.94 37.65
C LYS A 172 -17.79 32.62 38.21
N ALA A 173 -18.95 31.95 38.17
CA ALA A 173 -20.19 32.48 38.75
C ALA A 173 -20.10 32.72 40.26
N THR A 174 -19.12 32.14 40.94
CA THR A 174 -18.86 32.27 42.38
C THR A 174 -17.70 33.24 42.69
N ALA A 175 -17.14 33.89 41.66
CA ALA A 175 -16.01 34.81 41.84
C ALA A 175 -16.42 36.06 42.63
N ALA A 176 -15.56 36.54 43.51
CA ALA A 176 -15.75 37.82 44.22
C ALA A 176 -15.49 39.00 43.27
N GLU A 177 -16.10 40.17 43.58
CA GLU A 177 -15.87 41.41 42.81
C GLU A 177 -14.37 41.78 42.83
N GLY A 178 -13.73 41.77 41.60
CA GLY A 178 -12.31 42.09 41.46
C GLY A 178 -11.38 40.85 41.31
N GLU A 179 -11.90 39.63 41.28
CA GLU A 179 -11.13 38.41 40.99
C GLU A 179 -10.75 38.37 39.51
N ALA A 180 -9.52 37.94 39.21
CA ALA A 180 -9.02 37.81 37.84
C ALA A 180 -9.87 36.84 37.02
N PRO A 181 -10.19 37.14 35.75
CA PRO A 181 -10.94 36.22 34.89
C PRO A 181 -10.19 34.90 34.73
N LEU A 182 -10.92 33.79 34.77
CA LEU A 182 -10.39 32.44 34.56
C LEU A 182 -9.87 32.28 33.11
N MET A 183 -10.55 32.95 32.17
CA MET A 183 -10.17 33.05 30.78
C MET A 183 -10.20 34.50 30.33
N ASP A 184 -9.10 34.97 29.73
CA ASP A 184 -9.01 36.24 29.01
C ASP A 184 -8.27 36.00 27.70
N ARG A 185 -9.01 36.00 26.61
CA ARG A 185 -8.51 35.69 25.27
C ARG A 185 -8.93 36.79 24.30
N PRO A 186 -8.14 37.86 24.19
CA PRO A 186 -8.39 38.89 23.19
C PRO A 186 -8.02 38.41 21.80
N GLY A 187 -8.83 38.74 20.81
CA GLY A 187 -8.58 38.39 19.40
C GLY A 187 -8.65 36.91 19.10
N LEU A 188 -9.44 36.13 19.82
CA LEU A 188 -9.60 34.71 19.59
C LEU A 188 -10.29 34.43 18.23
N PRO A 189 -9.66 33.71 17.31
CA PRO A 189 -10.31 33.31 16.06
C PRO A 189 -11.25 32.13 16.30
N ILE A 190 -12.49 32.23 15.86
CA ILE A 190 -13.53 31.20 15.96
C ILE A 190 -14.12 30.97 14.57
N PHE A 191 -14.22 29.73 14.15
CA PHE A 191 -14.99 29.32 12.99
C PHE A 191 -16.42 28.97 13.42
N ILE A 192 -17.41 29.58 12.81
CA ILE A 192 -18.82 29.32 13.10
C ILE A 192 -19.28 28.08 12.37
N ARG A 193 -19.31 26.95 13.08
CA ARG A 193 -19.58 25.63 12.51
C ARG A 193 -21.02 25.48 12.02
N THR A 194 -21.18 24.69 10.97
CA THR A 194 -22.49 24.29 10.44
C THR A 194 -23.06 23.07 11.17
N ASP A 195 -22.19 22.18 11.70
CA ASP A 195 -22.56 21.02 12.46
C ASP A 195 -22.36 21.22 13.98
N GLU A 196 -23.20 20.57 14.79
CA GLU A 196 -23.21 20.73 16.25
C GLU A 196 -22.38 19.64 16.99
N LYS A 197 -21.78 18.70 16.27
CA LYS A 197 -21.17 17.48 16.86
C LYS A 197 -19.70 17.61 17.22
N ALA A 198 -19.01 18.65 16.80
CA ALA A 198 -17.56 18.72 16.97
C ALA A 198 -17.15 19.26 18.34
N GLU A 199 -16.03 18.79 18.85
CA GLU A 199 -15.32 19.40 19.97
C GLU A 199 -15.02 20.87 19.64
N GLU A 200 -15.48 21.79 20.45
CA GLU A 200 -15.35 23.22 20.24
C GLU A 200 -14.88 23.90 21.53
N PHE A 201 -13.98 24.86 21.39
CA PHE A 201 -13.54 25.69 22.51
C PHE A 201 -14.44 26.93 22.60
N PRO A 202 -14.85 27.36 23.81
CA PRO A 202 -14.58 26.76 25.13
C PRO A 202 -15.51 25.59 25.51
N PHE A 203 -16.60 25.38 24.79
CA PHE A 203 -17.53 24.27 24.99
C PHE A 203 -18.32 23.97 23.70
N PRO A 204 -18.84 22.75 23.51
CA PRO A 204 -19.62 22.39 22.34
C PRO A 204 -20.84 23.28 22.15
N GLY A 205 -21.03 23.80 20.92
CA GLY A 205 -22.13 24.73 20.58
C GLY A 205 -21.88 26.20 20.96
N PHE A 206 -20.66 26.55 21.33
CA PHE A 206 -20.28 27.94 21.62
C PHE A 206 -20.47 28.84 20.40
N SER A 207 -20.01 28.44 19.23
CA SER A 207 -20.11 29.20 17.98
C SER A 207 -21.57 29.54 17.63
N ASN A 208 -22.50 28.61 17.90
CA ASN A 208 -23.93 28.88 17.69
C ASN A 208 -24.51 30.03 18.54
N LYS A 209 -23.87 30.34 19.69
CA LYS A 209 -24.26 31.46 20.53
C LYS A 209 -23.88 32.80 19.93
N LEU A 210 -22.94 32.82 18.99
CA LEU A 210 -22.41 34.00 18.33
C LEU A 210 -23.20 34.38 17.07
N VAL A 211 -23.94 33.44 16.49
CA VAL A 211 -24.75 33.66 15.29
C VAL A 211 -25.72 34.82 15.52
N GLY A 212 -25.75 35.74 14.55
CA GLY A 212 -26.62 36.92 14.59
C GLY A 212 -26.00 38.15 15.25
N LEU A 213 -24.81 38.06 15.88
CA LEU A 213 -24.13 39.24 16.44
C LEU A 213 -23.40 40.00 15.32
N GLY A 214 -23.45 41.32 15.39
CA GLY A 214 -22.71 42.23 14.52
C GLY A 214 -21.32 42.57 15.05
N VAL A 215 -20.52 43.24 14.21
CA VAL A 215 -19.19 43.75 14.59
C VAL A 215 -19.34 44.77 15.74
N ASN A 216 -18.47 44.68 16.76
CA ASN A 216 -18.48 45.44 18.00
C ASN A 216 -19.70 45.18 18.93
N GLU A 217 -20.54 44.22 18.64
CA GLU A 217 -21.56 43.79 19.58
C GLU A 217 -20.98 42.85 20.64
N SER A 218 -21.53 42.98 21.86
CA SER A 218 -21.15 42.14 23.00
C SER A 218 -22.33 41.33 23.48
N LYS A 219 -22.08 40.11 23.91
CA LYS A 219 -23.06 39.19 24.46
C LYS A 219 -22.50 38.46 25.66
N SER A 220 -23.30 38.43 26.74
CA SER A 220 -22.96 37.67 27.94
C SER A 220 -23.89 36.47 28.08
N PHE A 221 -23.33 35.34 28.44
CA PHE A 221 -24.06 34.10 28.71
C PHE A 221 -23.29 33.19 29.67
N SER A 222 -23.99 32.25 30.28
CA SER A 222 -23.39 31.31 31.22
C SER A 222 -23.42 29.92 30.65
N HIS A 223 -22.35 29.15 30.95
CA HIS A 223 -22.27 27.73 30.63
C HIS A 223 -21.87 26.94 31.88
N LYS A 224 -22.57 25.85 32.14
CA LYS A 224 -22.25 24.91 33.23
C LYS A 224 -21.52 23.70 32.68
N TYR A 225 -20.28 23.58 33.08
CA TYR A 225 -19.46 22.43 32.70
C TYR A 225 -19.86 21.15 33.45
N LYS A 226 -19.79 20.02 32.80
CA LYS A 226 -20.03 18.73 33.43
C LYS A 226 -18.90 18.38 34.38
N LYS A 227 -19.13 17.41 35.29
CA LYS A 227 -18.13 16.93 36.27
C LYS A 227 -17.00 16.14 35.62
N ASP A 228 -17.19 15.66 34.38
CA ASP A 228 -16.27 14.90 33.54
C ASP A 228 -15.59 15.75 32.46
N ALA A 229 -15.60 17.10 32.60
CA ALA A 229 -14.93 17.99 31.66
C ALA A 229 -13.42 17.67 31.62
N LYS A 230 -12.81 17.78 30.44
CA LYS A 230 -11.37 17.50 30.21
C LYS A 230 -10.46 18.40 31.03
N ASP A 231 -10.86 19.62 31.32
CA ASP A 231 -10.10 20.57 32.12
C ASP A 231 -10.60 20.52 33.58
N GLU A 232 -9.73 20.08 34.48
CA GLU A 232 -10.00 19.93 35.90
C GLU A 232 -10.44 21.24 36.55
N SER A 233 -9.95 22.40 36.05
CA SER A 233 -10.30 23.74 36.56
C SER A 233 -11.73 24.15 36.26
N LEU A 234 -12.39 23.49 35.30
CA LEU A 234 -13.73 23.77 34.81
C LEU A 234 -14.79 22.78 35.33
N GLN A 235 -14.36 21.63 35.85
CA GLN A 235 -15.26 20.54 36.25
C GLN A 235 -16.35 20.99 37.21
N GLY A 236 -17.62 20.81 36.81
CA GLY A 236 -18.80 21.13 37.60
C GLY A 236 -19.05 22.62 37.85
N GLN A 237 -18.21 23.51 37.29
CA GLN A 237 -18.29 24.93 37.50
C GLN A 237 -19.24 25.61 36.49
N THR A 238 -19.84 26.72 36.90
CA THR A 238 -20.59 27.62 36.00
C THR A 238 -19.71 28.83 35.70
N ILE A 239 -19.45 29.07 34.42
CA ILE A 239 -18.64 30.19 33.94
C ILE A 239 -19.56 31.18 33.23
N HIS A 240 -19.41 32.46 33.58
CA HIS A 240 -20.01 33.57 32.85
C HIS A 240 -19.02 34.01 31.76
N PHE A 241 -19.47 33.99 30.52
CA PHE A 241 -18.71 34.42 29.37
C PHE A 241 -19.20 35.76 28.86
N ASP A 242 -18.29 36.70 28.71
CA ASP A 242 -18.48 37.94 28.01
C ASP A 242 -17.72 37.89 26.70
N VAL A 243 -18.43 38.01 25.61
CA VAL A 243 -17.89 37.95 24.26
C VAL A 243 -18.13 39.26 23.55
N THR A 244 -17.10 39.81 22.93
CA THR A 244 -17.20 40.98 22.04
C THR A 244 -16.67 40.62 20.67
N VAL A 245 -17.46 40.82 19.63
CA VAL A 245 -17.09 40.56 18.24
C VAL A 245 -16.22 41.70 17.73
N LYS A 246 -15.00 41.40 17.27
CA LYS A 246 -14.07 42.41 16.72
C LYS A 246 -14.10 42.46 15.20
N MET A 247 -14.21 41.31 14.57
CA MET A 247 -14.19 41.21 13.11
C MET A 247 -14.99 40.00 12.68
N VAL A 248 -15.75 40.15 11.62
CA VAL A 248 -16.42 39.06 10.94
C VAL A 248 -15.81 38.89 9.56
N ARG A 249 -15.29 37.72 9.28
CA ARG A 249 -14.84 37.31 7.93
C ARG A 249 -15.85 36.33 7.37
N GLY A 250 -16.65 36.81 6.42
CA GLY A 250 -17.64 36.00 5.73
C GLY A 250 -16.98 35.15 4.63
N SER A 251 -17.43 33.94 4.54
CA SER A 251 -17.13 33.10 3.38
C SER A 251 -18.04 33.53 2.23
N ILE A 252 -17.45 34.07 1.17
CA ILE A 252 -18.14 34.42 -0.07
C ILE A 252 -17.96 33.29 -1.03
N LEU A 253 -19.03 32.53 -1.24
CA LEU A 253 -19.03 31.43 -2.22
C LEU A 253 -19.07 32.00 -3.64
N PRO A 254 -18.22 31.50 -4.56
CA PRO A 254 -18.29 31.90 -5.97
C PRO A 254 -19.66 31.54 -6.57
N GLU A 255 -20.13 32.28 -7.54
CA GLU A 255 -21.35 31.94 -8.29
C GLU A 255 -21.11 30.70 -9.14
N LEU A 256 -22.12 29.83 -9.21
CA LEU A 256 -22.07 28.62 -10.06
C LEU A 256 -22.31 29.04 -11.53
N ASN A 257 -21.23 29.39 -12.21
CA ASN A 257 -21.22 29.81 -13.60
C ASN A 257 -20.01 29.25 -14.34
N ASP A 258 -19.86 29.56 -15.60
CA ASP A 258 -18.74 29.08 -16.44
C ASP A 258 -17.37 29.62 -15.97
N GLU A 259 -17.33 30.75 -15.27
CA GLU A 259 -16.09 31.27 -14.69
C GLU A 259 -15.64 30.41 -13.51
N PHE A 260 -16.58 29.94 -12.69
CA PHE A 260 -16.29 28.99 -11.62
C PHE A 260 -15.76 27.67 -12.20
N ALA A 261 -16.36 27.15 -13.27
CA ALA A 261 -15.89 25.93 -13.90
C ALA A 261 -14.43 26.03 -14.38
N LYS A 262 -14.07 27.16 -15.01
CA LYS A 262 -12.68 27.44 -15.42
C LYS A 262 -11.72 27.62 -14.24
N GLN A 263 -12.20 28.10 -13.11
CA GLN A 263 -11.41 28.24 -11.89
C GLN A 263 -11.19 26.89 -11.20
N ALA A 264 -12.20 26.01 -11.24
CA ALA A 264 -12.16 24.69 -10.64
C ALA A 264 -11.28 23.69 -11.41
N GLY A 265 -11.07 23.92 -12.72
CA GLY A 265 -10.24 23.06 -13.57
C GLY A 265 -10.32 23.43 -15.04
N PRO A 266 -9.79 22.59 -15.94
CA PRO A 266 -9.77 22.82 -17.38
C PRO A 266 -11.16 22.57 -18.01
N PHE A 267 -12.21 23.18 -17.48
CA PHE A 267 -13.59 22.99 -17.96
C PHE A 267 -14.07 24.24 -18.70
N GLU A 268 -14.64 24.06 -19.89
CA GLU A 268 -15.11 25.17 -20.72
C GLU A 268 -16.36 25.88 -20.11
N ASN A 269 -17.22 25.11 -19.45
CA ASN A 269 -18.48 25.61 -18.87
C ASN A 269 -18.92 24.76 -17.67
N LEU A 270 -19.94 25.24 -16.97
CA LEU A 270 -20.48 24.56 -15.77
C LEU A 270 -21.01 23.15 -16.08
N GLN A 271 -21.58 22.92 -17.27
CA GLN A 271 -22.08 21.60 -17.65
C GLN A 271 -20.95 20.59 -17.79
N ALA A 272 -19.82 20.97 -18.41
CA ALA A 272 -18.64 20.11 -18.53
C ALA A 272 -18.06 19.76 -17.14
N LEU A 273 -18.04 20.68 -16.20
CA LEU A 273 -17.67 20.42 -14.81
C LEU A 273 -18.63 19.39 -14.16
N ARG A 274 -19.95 19.57 -14.33
CA ARG A 274 -20.96 18.65 -13.77
C ARG A 274 -20.80 17.24 -14.34
N ASP A 275 -20.59 17.12 -15.65
CA ASP A 275 -20.43 15.84 -16.31
C ASP A 275 -19.14 15.13 -15.84
N ALA A 276 -18.07 15.88 -15.64
CA ALA A 276 -16.81 15.34 -15.09
C ALA A 276 -16.96 14.91 -13.62
N VAL A 277 -17.63 15.70 -12.78
CA VAL A 277 -17.92 15.32 -11.38
C VAL A 277 -18.81 14.09 -11.34
N LYS A 278 -19.85 14.01 -12.19
CA LYS A 278 -20.73 12.84 -12.29
C LYS A 278 -19.97 11.58 -12.69
N ALA A 279 -19.12 11.67 -13.70
CA ALA A 279 -18.28 10.55 -14.15
C ALA A 279 -17.29 10.09 -13.06
N ASN A 280 -16.69 11.03 -12.33
CA ASN A 280 -15.79 10.73 -11.22
C ASN A 280 -16.54 10.02 -10.07
N LEU A 281 -17.67 10.58 -9.63
CA LEU A 281 -18.52 9.97 -8.60
C LEU A 281 -19.00 8.57 -9.00
N ALA A 282 -19.40 8.37 -10.25
CA ALA A 282 -19.80 7.07 -10.76
C ALA A 282 -18.65 6.07 -10.71
N THR A 283 -17.44 6.48 -11.13
CA THR A 283 -16.23 5.65 -11.07
C THR A 283 -15.85 5.29 -9.63
N GLN A 284 -15.81 6.26 -8.72
CA GLN A 284 -15.49 6.03 -7.32
C GLN A 284 -16.51 5.15 -6.61
N SER A 285 -17.82 5.46 -6.80
CA SER A 285 -18.90 4.68 -6.20
C SER A 285 -18.92 3.25 -6.71
N LYS A 286 -18.64 3.06 -8.01
CA LYS A 286 -18.55 1.72 -8.61
C LYS A 286 -17.36 0.94 -8.05
N ALA A 287 -16.19 1.56 -7.97
CA ALA A 287 -15.00 0.93 -7.40
C ALA A 287 -15.21 0.51 -5.95
N GLN A 288 -15.78 1.39 -5.12
CA GLN A 288 -16.10 1.05 -3.74
C GLN A 288 -17.12 -0.10 -3.65
N TYR A 289 -18.18 -0.07 -4.47
CA TYR A 289 -19.18 -1.14 -4.50
C TYR A 289 -18.56 -2.47 -4.95
N ASP A 290 -17.72 -2.43 -5.98
CA ASP A 290 -17.01 -3.63 -6.49
C ASP A 290 -16.10 -4.21 -5.39
N ASP A 291 -15.34 -3.41 -4.67
CA ASP A 291 -14.50 -3.85 -3.55
C ASP A 291 -15.32 -4.54 -2.45
N GLU A 292 -16.42 -3.92 -2.03
CA GLU A 292 -17.32 -4.50 -1.02
C GLU A 292 -18.01 -5.78 -1.51
N TYR A 293 -18.43 -5.80 -2.77
CA TYR A 293 -19.06 -6.95 -3.41
C TYR A 293 -18.11 -8.14 -3.49
N PHE A 294 -16.90 -7.91 -4.00
CA PHE A 294 -15.87 -8.95 -4.09
C PHE A 294 -15.38 -9.41 -2.73
N ALA A 295 -15.26 -8.52 -1.75
CA ALA A 295 -14.95 -8.93 -0.38
C ALA A 295 -15.99 -9.91 0.19
N LYS A 296 -17.29 -9.59 0.03
CA LYS A 296 -18.38 -10.47 0.46
C LYS A 296 -18.42 -11.80 -0.31
N LEU A 297 -18.14 -11.75 -1.61
CA LEU A 297 -18.10 -12.94 -2.44
C LEU A 297 -16.95 -13.86 -2.04
N MET A 298 -15.77 -13.30 -1.79
CA MET A 298 -14.60 -14.04 -1.30
C MET A 298 -14.82 -14.67 0.07
N GLU A 299 -15.50 -13.97 0.99
CA GLU A 299 -15.86 -14.55 2.29
C GLU A 299 -16.74 -15.79 2.13
N LYS A 300 -17.78 -15.71 1.26
CA LYS A 300 -18.65 -16.87 0.97
C LYS A 300 -17.89 -18.03 0.33
N ILE A 301 -16.93 -17.77 -0.55
CA ILE A 301 -16.11 -18.81 -1.16
C ILE A 301 -15.22 -19.45 -0.09
N LYS A 302 -14.63 -18.66 0.79
CA LYS A 302 -13.78 -19.15 1.89
C LYS A 302 -14.54 -20.04 2.91
N GLU A 303 -15.85 -19.81 3.11
CA GLU A 303 -16.68 -20.67 3.96
C GLU A 303 -16.76 -22.12 3.44
N THR A 304 -16.67 -22.31 2.12
CA THR A 304 -16.74 -23.63 1.46
C THR A 304 -15.38 -24.18 1.08
N ALA A 305 -14.35 -23.32 1.01
CA ALA A 305 -13.01 -23.69 0.61
C ALA A 305 -12.21 -24.32 1.77
N VAL A 306 -11.34 -25.27 1.43
CA VAL A 306 -10.32 -25.80 2.33
C VAL A 306 -8.97 -25.31 1.86
N ILE A 307 -8.37 -24.39 2.62
CA ILE A 307 -7.09 -23.77 2.32
C ILE A 307 -6.04 -24.34 3.28
N LYS A 308 -4.94 -24.82 2.76
CA LYS A 308 -3.81 -25.34 3.54
C LYS A 308 -2.52 -24.68 3.08
N TYR A 309 -1.77 -24.16 4.02
CA TYR A 309 -0.47 -23.51 3.79
C TYR A 309 0.43 -23.67 5.01
N PRO A 310 1.76 -23.73 4.84
CA PRO A 310 2.68 -23.80 5.96
C PRO A 310 2.93 -22.43 6.59
N PRO A 311 3.35 -22.34 7.86
CA PRO A 311 3.62 -21.08 8.55
C PRO A 311 4.63 -20.17 7.83
N GLN A 312 5.63 -20.73 7.16
CA GLN A 312 6.68 -19.99 6.47
C GLN A 312 6.14 -19.10 5.33
N VAL A 313 5.08 -19.54 4.66
CA VAL A 313 4.43 -18.74 3.60
C VAL A 313 3.72 -17.54 4.22
N VAL A 314 3.13 -17.71 5.42
CA VAL A 314 2.55 -16.59 6.16
C VAL A 314 3.62 -15.61 6.63
N ASP A 315 4.76 -16.13 7.13
CA ASP A 315 5.87 -15.28 7.58
C ASP A 315 6.43 -14.43 6.44
N HIS A 316 6.56 -15.01 5.26
CA HIS A 316 6.97 -14.27 4.05
C HIS A 316 5.95 -13.19 3.65
N GLU A 317 4.65 -13.50 3.71
CA GLU A 317 3.61 -12.51 3.42
C GLU A 317 3.58 -11.38 4.49
N VAL A 318 3.94 -11.70 5.75
CA VAL A 318 4.11 -10.67 6.80
C VAL A 318 5.25 -9.72 6.46
N GLU A 319 6.38 -10.23 5.93
CA GLU A 319 7.49 -9.40 5.46
C GLU A 319 7.01 -8.42 4.37
N HIS A 320 6.25 -8.88 3.39
CA HIS A 320 5.67 -8.01 2.35
C HIS A 320 4.73 -6.96 2.92
N VAL A 321 3.84 -7.33 3.84
CA VAL A 321 2.93 -6.36 4.50
C VAL A 321 3.73 -5.29 5.25
N MET A 322 4.82 -5.67 5.90
CA MET A 322 5.70 -4.74 6.61
C MET A 322 6.49 -3.83 5.66
N GLU A 323 6.95 -4.34 4.52
CA GLU A 323 7.63 -3.56 3.49
C GLU A 323 6.67 -2.56 2.83
N ASP A 324 5.45 -2.98 2.48
CA ASP A 324 4.40 -2.11 1.94
C ASP A 324 4.06 -0.97 2.92
N LEU A 325 3.98 -1.29 4.23
CA LEU A 325 3.76 -0.29 5.26
C LEU A 325 4.92 0.70 5.37
N LYS A 326 6.17 0.20 5.42
CA LYS A 326 7.38 1.03 5.46
C LYS A 326 7.46 1.97 4.25
N SER A 327 7.17 1.48 3.06
CA SER A 327 7.14 2.26 1.82
C SER A 327 6.08 3.37 1.88
N ARG A 328 4.88 3.06 2.36
CA ARG A 328 3.78 4.02 2.51
C ARG A 328 4.10 5.12 3.53
N LEU A 329 4.69 4.74 4.66
CA LEU A 329 5.13 5.70 5.68
C LEU A 329 6.24 6.61 5.16
N ALA A 330 7.21 6.06 4.42
CA ALA A 330 8.28 6.83 3.80
C ALA A 330 7.75 7.88 2.81
N GLY A 331 6.72 7.54 2.02
CA GLY A 331 6.01 8.49 1.15
C GLY A 331 5.35 9.65 1.91
N GLN A 332 5.03 9.46 3.20
CA GLN A 332 4.48 10.49 4.10
C GLN A 332 5.56 11.18 4.96
N ASN A 333 6.84 10.92 4.71
CA ASN A 333 7.98 11.37 5.53
C ASN A 333 7.89 10.91 7.00
N LEU A 334 7.30 9.76 7.25
CA LEU A 334 7.22 9.10 8.55
C LEU A 334 8.10 7.87 8.56
N ASP A 335 8.78 7.61 9.68
CA ASP A 335 9.48 6.35 9.88
C ASP A 335 8.65 5.36 10.69
N MET A 336 9.00 4.07 10.59
CA MET A 336 8.31 2.99 11.29
C MET A 336 8.38 3.15 12.81
N ALA A 337 9.49 3.64 13.34
CA ALA A 337 9.69 3.82 14.80
C ALA A 337 8.75 4.92 15.35
N ALA A 338 8.60 6.04 14.62
CA ALA A 338 7.66 7.10 15.00
C ALA A 338 6.21 6.61 14.93
N TYR A 339 5.87 5.83 13.89
CA TYR A 339 4.54 5.25 13.73
C TYR A 339 4.19 4.30 14.90
N LEU A 340 5.07 3.36 15.24
CA LEU A 340 4.88 2.41 16.34
C LEU A 340 4.80 3.11 17.70
N LYS A 341 5.62 4.16 17.91
CA LYS A 341 5.57 4.97 19.12
C LYS A 341 4.22 5.68 19.30
N THR A 342 3.64 6.18 18.23
CA THR A 342 2.29 6.82 18.29
C THR A 342 1.21 5.81 18.66
N ARG A 343 1.41 4.52 18.35
CA ARG A 343 0.49 3.44 18.69
C ARG A 343 0.80 2.75 20.03
N GLU A 344 1.86 3.18 20.71
CA GLU A 344 2.33 2.59 21.97
C GLU A 344 2.59 1.07 21.87
N MET A 345 3.11 0.63 20.72
CA MET A 345 3.40 -0.78 20.40
C MET A 345 4.86 -0.95 20.00
N ASP A 346 5.43 -2.12 20.31
CA ASP A 346 6.68 -2.57 19.72
C ASP A 346 6.45 -3.31 18.39
N GLU A 347 7.52 -3.54 17.63
CA GLU A 347 7.45 -4.15 16.31
C GLU A 347 6.95 -5.60 16.39
N GLU A 348 7.38 -6.38 17.39
CA GLU A 348 6.96 -7.77 17.57
C GLU A 348 5.45 -7.88 17.84
N LYS A 349 4.94 -7.01 18.71
CA LYS A 349 3.53 -6.95 19.03
C LYS A 349 2.70 -6.49 17.83
N PHE A 350 3.17 -5.48 17.10
CA PHE A 350 2.52 -5.02 15.88
C PHE A 350 2.45 -6.12 14.82
N VAL A 351 3.55 -6.84 14.62
CA VAL A 351 3.59 -7.99 13.71
C VAL A 351 2.58 -9.06 14.13
N ALA A 352 2.52 -9.40 15.41
CA ALA A 352 1.63 -10.46 15.90
C ALA A 352 0.14 -10.06 15.85
N GLU A 353 -0.20 -8.86 16.28
CA GLU A 353 -1.59 -8.42 16.46
C GLU A 353 -2.21 -7.77 15.21
N GLU A 354 -1.40 -7.08 14.37
CA GLU A 354 -1.92 -6.35 13.21
C GLU A 354 -1.41 -6.91 11.87
N ALA A 355 -0.09 -7.04 11.67
CA ALA A 355 0.45 -7.42 10.37
C ALA A 355 0.12 -8.88 9.99
N ARG A 356 0.28 -9.83 10.91
CA ARG A 356 0.00 -11.26 10.66
C ARG A 356 -1.47 -11.54 10.30
N PRO A 357 -2.49 -11.00 10.97
CA PRO A 357 -3.88 -11.14 10.54
C PRO A 357 -4.17 -10.56 9.14
N ILE A 358 -3.51 -9.45 8.79
CA ILE A 358 -3.61 -8.86 7.45
C ILE A 358 -2.95 -9.77 6.42
N ALA A 359 -1.75 -10.25 6.71
CA ALA A 359 -1.00 -11.18 5.85
C ALA A 359 -1.77 -12.47 5.58
N VAL A 360 -2.36 -13.07 6.61
CA VAL A 360 -3.20 -14.28 6.46
C VAL A 360 -4.39 -14.01 5.54
N LYS A 361 -5.11 -12.90 5.72
CA LYS A 361 -6.26 -12.57 4.87
C LYS A 361 -5.84 -12.33 3.41
N ARG A 362 -4.71 -11.66 3.22
CA ARG A 362 -4.14 -11.36 1.89
C ARG A 362 -3.70 -12.64 1.20
N LEU A 363 -2.96 -13.51 1.90
CA LEU A 363 -2.51 -14.80 1.41
C LEU A 363 -3.69 -15.69 1.00
N GLU A 364 -4.68 -15.87 1.89
CA GLU A 364 -5.84 -16.71 1.59
C GLU A 364 -6.65 -16.18 0.41
N ARG A 365 -6.79 -14.84 0.29
CA ARG A 365 -7.44 -14.23 -0.87
C ARG A 365 -6.66 -14.51 -2.16
N SER A 366 -5.34 -14.34 -2.15
CA SER A 366 -4.48 -14.61 -3.31
C SER A 366 -4.58 -16.08 -3.73
N LEU A 367 -4.42 -17.01 -2.78
CA LEU A 367 -4.49 -18.44 -3.05
C LEU A 367 -5.85 -18.87 -3.65
N VAL A 368 -6.94 -18.35 -3.11
CA VAL A 368 -8.29 -18.63 -3.65
C VAL A 368 -8.45 -18.04 -5.05
N MET A 369 -7.97 -16.81 -5.28
CA MET A 369 -8.02 -16.17 -6.61
C MET A 369 -7.22 -16.95 -7.64
N ASP A 370 -6.01 -17.38 -7.30
CA ASP A 370 -5.16 -18.15 -8.19
C ASP A 370 -5.79 -19.50 -8.57
N GLU A 371 -6.39 -20.17 -7.58
CA GLU A 371 -7.04 -21.46 -7.83
C GLU A 371 -8.31 -21.30 -8.67
N ILE A 372 -9.10 -20.22 -8.47
CA ILE A 372 -10.25 -19.91 -9.32
C ILE A 372 -9.79 -19.61 -10.74
N ALA A 373 -8.75 -18.81 -10.90
CA ALA A 373 -8.25 -18.46 -12.22
C ALA A 373 -7.74 -19.69 -12.98
N LYS A 374 -7.09 -20.63 -12.29
CA LYS A 374 -6.71 -21.95 -12.87
C LYS A 374 -7.94 -22.79 -13.20
N ALA A 375 -8.91 -22.91 -12.29
CA ALA A 375 -10.13 -23.69 -12.49
C ALA A 375 -10.99 -23.16 -13.63
N GLU A 376 -11.08 -21.82 -13.78
CA GLU A 376 -11.83 -21.15 -14.85
C GLU A 376 -11.01 -20.93 -16.12
N LYS A 377 -9.72 -21.34 -16.14
CA LYS A 377 -8.79 -21.19 -17.27
C LYS A 377 -8.77 -19.76 -17.79
N ILE A 378 -8.57 -18.81 -16.87
CA ILE A 378 -8.57 -17.38 -17.19
C ILE A 378 -7.40 -17.07 -18.13
N GLN A 379 -7.70 -16.44 -19.25
CA GLN A 379 -6.71 -15.95 -20.20
C GLN A 379 -6.91 -14.44 -20.35
N VAL A 380 -5.83 -13.68 -20.31
CA VAL A 380 -5.87 -12.23 -20.52
C VAL A 380 -5.74 -11.98 -22.02
N SER A 381 -6.74 -11.31 -22.60
CA SER A 381 -6.64 -10.91 -24.01
C SER A 381 -5.63 -9.77 -24.19
N GLU A 382 -5.06 -9.68 -25.38
CA GLU A 382 -4.09 -8.66 -25.76
C GLU A 382 -4.65 -7.23 -25.55
N GLU A 383 -5.92 -7.01 -25.92
CA GLU A 383 -6.61 -5.72 -25.73
C GLU A 383 -6.70 -5.30 -24.26
N ILE A 384 -6.99 -6.23 -23.36
CA ILE A 384 -7.07 -5.96 -21.91
C ILE A 384 -5.70 -5.71 -21.33
N LEU A 385 -4.70 -6.46 -21.78
CA LEU A 385 -3.32 -6.27 -21.35
C LEU A 385 -2.80 -4.89 -21.76
N GLN A 386 -3.09 -4.47 -23.00
CA GLN A 386 -2.74 -3.15 -23.52
C GLN A 386 -3.42 -2.03 -22.71
N SER A 387 -4.72 -2.12 -22.51
CA SER A 387 -5.48 -1.16 -21.71
C SER A 387 -4.97 -1.06 -20.26
N SER A 388 -4.66 -2.20 -19.65
CA SER A 388 -4.08 -2.26 -18.31
C SER A 388 -2.68 -1.64 -18.25
N PHE A 389 -1.87 -1.85 -19.31
CA PHE A 389 -0.54 -1.24 -19.42
C PHE A 389 -0.63 0.28 -19.53
N GLU A 390 -1.51 0.80 -20.38
CA GLU A 390 -1.72 2.26 -20.55
C GLU A 390 -2.16 2.90 -19.22
N GLN A 391 -3.08 2.28 -18.49
CA GLN A 391 -3.52 2.77 -17.19
C GLN A 391 -2.38 2.79 -16.16
N THR A 392 -1.68 1.67 -16.02
CA THR A 392 -0.56 1.55 -15.07
C THR A 392 0.56 2.53 -15.44
N TRP A 393 0.88 2.66 -16.72
CA TRP A 393 1.87 3.61 -17.21
C TRP A 393 1.53 5.06 -16.89
N ASN A 394 0.26 5.47 -17.09
CA ASN A 394 -0.20 6.82 -16.78
C ASN A 394 -0.16 7.10 -15.28
N GLU A 395 -0.47 6.11 -14.41
CA GLU A 395 -0.34 6.23 -12.97
C GLU A 395 1.14 6.47 -12.56
N TYR A 396 2.07 5.69 -13.12
CA TYR A 396 3.50 5.86 -12.84
C TYR A 396 4.06 7.19 -13.37
N GLN A 397 3.60 7.70 -14.51
CA GLN A 397 4.00 9.01 -14.99
C GLN A 397 3.64 10.16 -14.03
N GLY A 398 2.58 9.99 -13.24
CA GLY A 398 2.18 10.93 -12.19
C GLY A 398 3.07 10.87 -10.93
N ASP A 399 3.86 9.80 -10.76
CA ASP A 399 4.69 9.60 -9.59
C ASP A 399 5.99 10.42 -9.64
N ALA A 400 6.28 11.14 -8.55
CA ALA A 400 7.44 12.04 -8.45
C ALA A 400 8.79 11.29 -8.48
N ASP A 401 8.84 10.06 -7.96
CA ASP A 401 10.07 9.26 -7.94
C ASP A 401 10.32 8.61 -9.30
N PHE A 402 9.26 8.23 -10.00
CA PHE A 402 9.33 7.81 -11.39
C PHE A 402 9.88 8.95 -12.28
N GLN A 403 9.36 10.17 -12.13
CA GLN A 403 9.83 11.33 -12.87
C GLN A 403 11.30 11.64 -12.57
N LYS A 404 11.78 11.47 -11.33
CA LYS A 404 13.19 11.62 -10.97
C LYS A 404 14.08 10.58 -11.66
N MET A 405 13.63 9.31 -11.71
CA MET A 405 14.37 8.25 -12.39
C MET A 405 14.39 8.39 -13.92
N ALA A 406 13.34 8.96 -14.49
CA ALA A 406 13.22 9.22 -15.94
C ALA A 406 13.97 10.48 -16.38
N ARG A 407 14.22 11.46 -15.48
CA ARG A 407 14.91 12.71 -15.81
C ARG A 407 16.32 12.45 -16.35
N GLY A 408 16.59 12.98 -17.52
CA GLY A 408 17.91 12.94 -18.16
C GLY A 408 18.23 11.67 -18.94
N LYS A 409 17.28 10.76 -19.12
CA LYS A 409 17.42 9.57 -19.95
C LYS A 409 16.46 9.65 -21.13
N SER A 410 16.95 9.37 -22.33
CA SER A 410 16.12 9.34 -23.54
C SER A 410 15.12 8.17 -23.59
N GLN A 411 15.26 7.18 -22.69
CA GLN A 411 14.33 6.07 -22.51
C GLN A 411 14.31 5.63 -21.03
N PRO A 412 13.14 5.23 -20.48
CA PRO A 412 13.06 4.66 -19.15
C PRO A 412 13.93 3.39 -19.03
N PRO A 413 14.46 3.09 -17.83
CA PRO A 413 15.24 1.86 -17.61
C PRO A 413 14.41 0.61 -17.95
N LYS A 414 15.00 -0.37 -18.65
CA LYS A 414 14.33 -1.62 -19.00
C LYS A 414 13.72 -2.35 -17.78
N GLN A 415 14.39 -2.28 -16.63
CA GLN A 415 13.87 -2.88 -15.38
C GLN A 415 12.54 -2.26 -14.95
N LEU A 416 12.40 -0.95 -15.10
CA LEU A 416 11.18 -0.22 -14.77
C LEU A 416 10.03 -0.58 -15.72
N LEU A 417 10.33 -0.68 -17.03
CA LEU A 417 9.35 -1.10 -18.03
C LEU A 417 8.86 -2.53 -17.79
N ASN A 418 9.78 -3.44 -17.45
CA ASN A 418 9.40 -4.81 -17.08
C ASN A 418 8.54 -4.85 -15.80
N ALA A 419 8.85 -4.01 -14.80
CA ALA A 419 8.04 -3.94 -13.58
C ALA A 419 6.62 -3.44 -13.88
N VAL A 420 6.47 -2.39 -14.70
CA VAL A 420 5.16 -1.89 -15.13
C VAL A 420 4.40 -2.94 -15.95
N ALA A 421 5.07 -3.64 -16.85
CA ALA A 421 4.44 -4.69 -17.67
C ALA A 421 3.94 -5.87 -16.81
N MET A 422 4.75 -6.32 -15.84
CA MET A 422 4.35 -7.38 -14.91
C MET A 422 3.19 -6.94 -14.01
N GLU A 423 3.23 -5.73 -13.48
CA GLU A 423 2.16 -5.16 -12.67
C GLU A 423 0.86 -5.07 -13.47
N SER A 424 0.94 -4.58 -14.72
CA SER A 424 -0.20 -4.48 -15.64
C SER A 424 -0.80 -5.85 -15.96
N ALA A 425 0.04 -6.84 -16.22
CA ALA A 425 -0.39 -8.21 -16.49
C ALA A 425 -1.10 -8.83 -15.27
N ASN A 426 -0.54 -8.64 -14.07
CA ASN A 426 -1.14 -9.11 -12.83
C ASN A 426 -2.48 -8.43 -12.56
N ARG A 427 -2.56 -7.11 -12.75
CA ARG A 427 -3.79 -6.32 -12.60
C ARG A 427 -4.87 -6.80 -13.57
N ALA A 428 -4.51 -7.01 -14.84
CA ALA A 428 -5.42 -7.52 -15.87
C ALA A 428 -5.93 -8.94 -15.53
N TYR A 429 -5.05 -9.81 -15.07
CA TYR A 429 -5.39 -11.18 -14.65
C TYR A 429 -6.35 -11.21 -13.47
N VAL A 430 -6.06 -10.43 -12.43
CA VAL A 430 -6.93 -10.30 -11.25
C VAL A 430 -8.30 -9.74 -11.66
N GLN A 431 -8.34 -8.69 -12.48
CA GLN A 431 -9.58 -8.07 -12.94
C GLN A 431 -10.45 -9.04 -13.76
N GLN A 432 -9.85 -9.83 -14.65
CA GLN A 432 -10.56 -10.85 -15.41
C GLN A 432 -11.12 -11.96 -14.51
N THR A 433 -10.33 -12.39 -13.53
CA THR A 433 -10.78 -13.39 -12.56
C THR A 433 -11.95 -12.87 -11.73
N LEU A 434 -11.91 -11.62 -11.28
CA LEU A 434 -13.02 -10.99 -10.56
C LEU A 434 -14.27 -10.85 -11.43
N ASN A 435 -14.11 -10.44 -12.69
CA ASN A 435 -15.22 -10.36 -13.64
C ASN A 435 -15.87 -11.74 -13.86
N ARG A 436 -15.05 -12.79 -14.05
CA ARG A 436 -15.54 -14.15 -14.19
C ARG A 436 -16.27 -14.63 -12.94
N LEU A 437 -15.74 -14.34 -11.75
CA LEU A 437 -16.40 -14.64 -10.49
C LEU A 437 -17.75 -13.94 -10.35
N LYS A 438 -17.82 -12.67 -10.75
CA LYS A 438 -19.07 -11.92 -10.77
C LYS A 438 -20.10 -12.60 -11.68
N ASP A 439 -19.71 -12.99 -12.90
CA ASP A 439 -20.58 -13.67 -13.84
C ASP A 439 -21.11 -15.01 -13.30
N ILE A 440 -20.27 -15.76 -12.57
CA ILE A 440 -20.68 -16.97 -11.86
C ILE A 440 -21.71 -16.63 -10.77
N ALA A 441 -21.41 -15.63 -9.95
CA ALA A 441 -22.25 -15.25 -8.81
C ALA A 441 -23.63 -14.71 -9.23
N ILE A 442 -23.73 -14.01 -10.36
CA ILE A 442 -25.01 -13.56 -10.94
C ILE A 442 -25.69 -14.62 -11.81
N GLY A 443 -25.05 -15.77 -12.03
CA GLY A 443 -25.61 -16.88 -12.81
C GLY A 443 -25.55 -16.69 -14.34
N GLN A 444 -24.66 -15.81 -14.82
CA GLN A 444 -24.48 -15.53 -16.26
C GLN A 444 -23.22 -16.18 -16.85
N ALA A 445 -22.42 -16.86 -16.03
CA ALA A 445 -21.20 -17.49 -16.50
C ALA A 445 -21.49 -18.66 -17.45
N PRO A 446 -20.95 -18.68 -18.67
CA PRO A 446 -21.02 -19.83 -19.55
C PRO A 446 -20.32 -21.03 -18.93
N GLU A 447 -20.75 -22.25 -19.28
CA GLU A 447 -20.02 -23.47 -18.92
C GLU A 447 -18.63 -23.45 -19.56
N LEU A 448 -17.66 -24.05 -18.86
CA LEU A 448 -16.28 -24.15 -19.36
C LEU A 448 -16.26 -24.95 -20.66
N ALA A 449 -15.78 -24.35 -21.74
CA ALA A 449 -15.48 -25.07 -22.96
C ALA A 449 -14.39 -26.13 -22.69
N SER A 450 -14.60 -27.34 -23.18
CA SER A 450 -13.81 -28.55 -22.89
C SER A 450 -12.37 -28.55 -23.46
N GLU A 451 -11.90 -27.49 -24.14
CA GLU A 451 -10.59 -27.47 -24.79
C GLU A 451 -9.57 -26.67 -24.00
N ALA A 452 -8.46 -27.33 -23.68
CA ALA A 452 -7.32 -26.79 -22.96
C ALA A 452 -6.33 -26.11 -23.93
N LEU A 453 -5.83 -24.94 -23.55
CA LEU A 453 -4.55 -24.41 -24.05
C LEU A 453 -3.63 -24.06 -22.88
N PRO A 454 -2.31 -24.27 -23.02
CA PRO A 454 -1.37 -24.22 -21.90
C PRO A 454 -0.91 -22.79 -21.54
N GLY A 455 -0.65 -22.59 -20.25
CA GLY A 455 -0.19 -21.31 -19.67
C GLY A 455 1.16 -20.76 -20.15
N GLU A 456 1.90 -21.48 -20.99
CA GLU A 456 3.17 -21.01 -21.58
C GLU A 456 3.00 -19.93 -22.66
N GLU A 457 1.82 -19.80 -23.27
CA GLU A 457 1.57 -18.77 -24.29
C GLU A 457 1.32 -17.38 -23.69
N THR A 458 0.81 -17.32 -22.46
CA THR A 458 0.55 -16.04 -21.77
C THR A 458 1.84 -15.34 -21.34
N GLU A 459 2.85 -16.07 -20.86
CA GLU A 459 4.17 -15.50 -20.52
C GLU A 459 4.91 -14.97 -21.76
N LYS A 460 4.78 -15.65 -22.90
CA LYS A 460 5.36 -15.19 -24.16
C LYS A 460 4.67 -13.96 -24.72
N ALA A 461 3.34 -13.93 -24.67
CA ALA A 461 2.55 -12.76 -25.10
C ALA A 461 2.87 -11.51 -24.25
N VAL A 462 3.05 -11.66 -22.92
CA VAL A 462 3.46 -10.57 -22.03
C VAL A 462 4.84 -10.03 -22.39
N GLN A 463 5.80 -10.92 -22.75
CA GLN A 463 7.14 -10.50 -23.16
C GLN A 463 7.15 -9.84 -24.54
N ASP A 464 6.35 -10.31 -25.48
CA ASP A 464 6.28 -9.77 -26.85
C ASP A 464 5.58 -8.39 -26.87
N ILE A 465 4.48 -8.23 -26.12
CA ILE A 465 3.75 -6.94 -25.99
C ILE A 465 4.58 -5.91 -25.24
N ALA A 466 5.27 -6.31 -24.15
CA ALA A 466 6.17 -5.42 -23.43
C ALA A 466 7.30 -4.91 -24.34
N THR A 467 7.75 -5.72 -25.31
CA THR A 467 8.82 -5.35 -26.24
C THR A 467 8.33 -4.45 -27.37
N GLU A 468 7.14 -4.65 -27.87
CA GLU A 468 6.56 -3.89 -29.01
C GLU A 468 6.03 -2.52 -28.57
N GLN A 469 5.34 -2.44 -27.44
CA GLN A 469 4.83 -1.18 -26.88
C GLN A 469 5.90 -0.30 -26.25
N ILE A 470 7.00 -0.90 -25.74
CA ILE A 470 8.21 -0.18 -25.36
C ILE A 470 8.75 0.63 -26.55
N SER A 471 8.65 0.08 -27.75
CA SER A 471 9.08 0.73 -28.98
C SER A 471 8.15 1.89 -29.40
N GLU A 472 6.85 1.77 -29.22
CA GLU A 472 5.86 2.81 -29.58
C GLU A 472 5.76 3.93 -28.54
N ALA A 473 5.76 3.62 -27.24
CA ALA A 473 5.77 4.62 -26.17
C ALA A 473 7.05 5.47 -26.19
N ALA A 474 8.19 4.88 -26.55
CA ALA A 474 9.45 5.60 -26.73
C ALA A 474 9.44 6.53 -27.97
N SER A 475 8.62 6.23 -28.99
CA SER A 475 8.49 7.08 -30.18
C SER A 475 7.43 8.17 -30.02
N GLY A 476 6.40 7.96 -29.19
CA GLY A 476 5.31 8.92 -28.95
C GLY A 476 5.68 10.10 -28.05
N THR A 477 6.65 9.93 -27.14
CA THR A 477 7.11 10.99 -26.23
C THR A 477 8.10 11.99 -26.88
N LEU A 478 8.62 11.68 -28.06
CA LEU A 478 9.51 12.59 -28.80
C LEU A 478 8.78 13.62 -29.67
N SER A 479 7.46 13.54 -29.83
CA SER A 479 6.68 14.42 -30.70
C SER A 479 5.98 15.58 -29.98
N ALA A 480 5.97 15.66 -28.65
CA ALA A 480 5.22 16.68 -27.90
C ALA A 480 6.09 17.74 -27.18
N GLY A 481 7.42 17.72 -27.35
CA GLY A 481 8.35 18.53 -26.55
C GLY A 481 9.20 19.56 -27.26
N ASP A 482 9.15 19.69 -28.61
CA ASP A 482 10.10 20.51 -29.36
C ASP A 482 9.57 21.88 -29.89
N GLY A 483 8.49 22.40 -29.29
CA GLY A 483 7.84 23.61 -29.81
C GLY A 483 8.03 24.92 -29.05
N GLU A 484 8.42 24.93 -27.77
CA GLU A 484 8.36 26.16 -26.97
C GLU A 484 9.56 26.47 -26.05
N ALA A 485 10.61 25.67 -26.06
CA ALA A 485 11.74 25.87 -25.12
C ALA A 485 12.91 26.70 -25.69
N ASP A 486 12.98 26.89 -27.00
CA ASP A 486 14.11 27.62 -27.63
C ASP A 486 13.93 29.15 -27.70
N GLU A 487 12.72 29.68 -27.51
CA GLU A 487 12.50 31.15 -27.61
C GLU A 487 12.69 31.90 -26.27
N ILE A 488 12.82 31.19 -25.14
CA ILE A 488 13.01 31.81 -23.80
C ILE A 488 14.49 31.93 -23.44
N VAL A 489 15.36 31.07 -23.96
CA VAL A 489 16.80 31.08 -23.62
C VAL A 489 17.57 32.17 -24.38
N GLU A 490 17.10 32.60 -25.55
CA GLU A 490 17.76 33.67 -26.30
C GLU A 490 17.45 35.09 -25.78
N LYS A 491 16.40 35.28 -25.00
CA LYS A 491 16.06 36.58 -24.38
C LYS A 491 16.72 36.84 -23.02
N GLU A 492 17.11 35.80 -22.28
CA GLU A 492 17.84 35.99 -21.02
C GLU A 492 19.35 36.14 -21.19
N SER A 493 19.95 35.64 -22.26
CA SER A 493 21.37 35.83 -22.54
C SER A 493 21.73 37.20 -23.10
N ALA A 494 20.75 37.96 -23.62
CA ALA A 494 20.96 39.33 -24.14
C ALA A 494 20.84 40.43 -23.06
N SER A 495 20.27 40.11 -21.88
CA SER A 495 20.09 41.10 -20.81
C SER A 495 21.23 41.11 -19.77
N THR A 496 22.06 40.07 -19.77
CA THR A 496 23.15 39.94 -18.75
C THR A 496 24.52 40.46 -19.27
N SER A 497 24.62 40.77 -20.56
CA SER A 497 25.86 41.34 -21.15
C SER A 497 25.91 42.87 -21.18
N ALA A 498 24.84 43.58 -20.81
CA ALA A 498 24.76 45.05 -20.84
C ALA A 498 25.00 45.75 -19.49
N SER A 499 25.17 45.01 -18.38
CA SER A 499 25.34 45.61 -17.04
C SER A 499 26.72 45.44 -16.41
N SER A 500 27.73 44.94 -17.16
CA SER A 500 29.10 44.76 -16.62
C SER A 500 30.13 45.71 -17.22
N GLU A 501 29.75 46.75 -17.98
CA GLU A 501 30.72 47.75 -18.55
C GLU A 501 30.62 49.15 -17.95
N GLU A 502 29.81 49.42 -16.94
CA GLU A 502 29.69 50.77 -16.36
C GLU A 502 30.25 50.94 -14.93
N GLU A 503 30.98 50.01 -14.40
CA GLU A 503 31.55 50.11 -13.03
C GLU A 503 33.10 50.05 -12.99
N ASN A 504 33.77 50.58 -14.03
CA ASN A 504 35.22 50.80 -13.96
C ASN A 504 35.63 52.01 -14.82
N ARG A 505 35.16 53.22 -14.41
CA ARG A 505 35.86 54.49 -14.69
C ARG A 505 35.62 55.48 -13.55
#